data_53ddb4a893f4b7bf69eb3a0769dbda34
#
_entry.id   53ddb4a893f4b7bf69eb3a0769dbda34
#
_cell.length_a   1.000
_cell.length_b   1.000
_cell.length_c   1.000
_cell.angle_alpha   90.00
_cell.angle_beta   90.00
_cell.angle_gamma   90.00
#
_symmetry.space_group_name_H-M   'P 1'
#
loop_
_entity.id
_entity.type
_entity.pdbx_description
1 polymer ?
#
loop_
_entity_poly.entity_id
_entity_poly.type
_entity_poly.pdbx_seq_one_letter_code
_entity_poly.pdbx_strand_id
1 'polypeptide(L)'
;MSTPRTRLEERLRAVAQERYHDRHPFNVRMHAGELTPAELRRWILNRFHYQRHIPVKDALITAKLDTSRLRRMWLRRIQDHDGATEGEGGIERWLRLGEAAGLDRDRLLSGAEVVPGVRLAVDGYVNFCRLRDPLEAVAASLTELSAPGIMLTRIDAFERYYPWIERAGLGYFRNRVGQGRRDSTEALDLVLNWARTPEDEDRAVAALAFKCDVLWSLLDAVDHADTKDGPGTDINNGPGTDIKDGPGEGA
;
A
#
# COMPACT_ATOMS: atom_id res chain seq x y z
N MET A 1 -29.52 0.21 -25.84
CA MET A 1 -28.16 -0.14 -26.21
C MET A 1 -27.22 0.70 -25.36
N SER A 2 -26.26 0.08 -24.66
CA SER A 2 -25.25 0.79 -23.87
C SER A 2 -24.35 1.63 -24.80
N THR A 3 -24.01 2.86 -24.39
CA THR A 3 -23.05 3.69 -25.15
C THR A 3 -21.62 3.11 -25.01
N PRO A 4 -20.68 3.41 -25.92
CA PRO A 4 -19.29 2.98 -25.75
C PRO A 4 -18.71 3.38 -24.40
N ARG A 5 -18.96 4.61 -23.94
CA ARG A 5 -18.54 5.13 -22.64
C ARG A 5 -19.10 4.27 -21.47
N THR A 6 -20.39 3.94 -21.51
CA THR A 6 -21.04 3.10 -20.47
C THR A 6 -20.43 1.69 -20.46
N ARG A 7 -20.18 1.13 -21.65
CA ARG A 7 -19.57 -0.21 -21.77
C ARG A 7 -18.14 -0.26 -21.22
N LEU A 8 -17.29 0.74 -21.48
CA LEU A 8 -15.96 0.80 -20.90
C LEU A 8 -16.03 0.94 -19.38
N GLU A 9 -16.90 1.79 -18.85
CA GLU A 9 -17.11 1.93 -17.41
C GLU A 9 -17.52 0.61 -16.76
N GLU A 10 -18.47 -0.12 -17.37
CA GLU A 10 -18.90 -1.44 -16.91
C GLU A 10 -17.74 -2.45 -16.88
N ARG A 11 -16.89 -2.47 -17.93
CA ARG A 11 -15.69 -3.32 -17.98
C ARG A 11 -14.69 -2.99 -16.87
N LEU A 12 -14.40 -1.70 -16.65
CA LEU A 12 -13.50 -1.26 -15.59
C LEU A 12 -14.02 -1.61 -14.19
N ARG A 13 -15.32 -1.43 -13.97
CA ARG A 13 -15.97 -1.83 -12.69
C ARG A 13 -15.95 -3.33 -12.48
N ALA A 14 -16.15 -4.14 -13.53
CA ALA A 14 -16.04 -5.58 -13.45
C ALA A 14 -14.64 -6.03 -13.02
N VAL A 15 -13.56 -5.49 -13.63
CA VAL A 15 -12.19 -5.77 -13.21
C VAL A 15 -11.96 -5.41 -11.75
N ALA A 16 -12.41 -4.21 -11.32
CA ALA A 16 -12.28 -3.79 -9.94
C ALA A 16 -13.05 -4.73 -8.99
N GLN A 17 -14.24 -5.18 -9.37
CA GLN A 17 -15.05 -6.09 -8.58
C GLN A 17 -14.47 -7.51 -8.49
N GLU A 18 -13.89 -8.03 -9.58
CA GLU A 18 -13.39 -9.40 -9.65
C GLU A 18 -11.98 -9.55 -9.09
N ARG A 19 -11.11 -8.56 -9.30
CA ARG A 19 -9.67 -8.66 -9.07
C ARG A 19 -9.14 -7.78 -7.94
N TYR A 20 -9.96 -6.96 -7.31
CA TYR A 20 -9.47 -6.10 -6.24
C TYR A 20 -9.07 -6.92 -5.01
N HIS A 21 -8.02 -6.48 -4.34
CA HIS A 21 -7.36 -7.19 -3.26
C HIS A 21 -8.13 -7.26 -1.92
N ASP A 22 -9.35 -6.73 -1.87
CA ASP A 22 -10.24 -6.89 -0.71
C ASP A 22 -10.59 -8.36 -0.44
N ARG A 23 -10.58 -9.19 -1.50
CA ARG A 23 -10.81 -10.64 -1.46
C ARG A 23 -9.57 -11.47 -1.20
N HIS A 24 -8.40 -10.84 -1.12
CA HIS A 24 -7.17 -11.55 -0.79
C HIS A 24 -7.28 -12.22 0.59
N PRO A 25 -6.86 -13.49 0.78
CA PRO A 25 -6.98 -14.20 2.04
C PRO A 25 -6.44 -13.41 3.24
N PHE A 26 -5.32 -12.72 3.08
CA PHE A 26 -4.76 -11.84 4.10
C PHE A 26 -5.74 -10.73 4.54
N ASN A 27 -6.38 -10.05 3.58
CA ASN A 27 -7.36 -9.00 3.91
C ASN A 27 -8.64 -9.59 4.53
N VAL A 28 -9.08 -10.78 4.07
CA VAL A 28 -10.22 -11.48 4.67
C VAL A 28 -9.94 -11.79 6.12
N ARG A 29 -8.78 -12.38 6.45
CA ARG A 29 -8.35 -12.62 7.84
C ARG A 29 -8.22 -11.33 8.64
N MET A 30 -7.66 -10.27 8.05
CA MET A 30 -7.58 -8.95 8.71
C MET A 30 -8.97 -8.43 9.10
N HIS A 31 -9.93 -8.51 8.18
CA HIS A 31 -11.28 -8.00 8.43
C HIS A 31 -12.09 -8.90 9.39
N ALA A 32 -11.74 -10.16 9.51
CA ALA A 32 -12.31 -11.10 10.48
C ALA A 32 -11.66 -11.02 11.87
N GLY A 33 -10.57 -10.26 12.04
CA GLY A 33 -9.86 -10.18 13.32
C GLY A 33 -8.91 -11.35 13.59
N GLU A 34 -8.54 -12.08 12.56
CA GLU A 34 -7.76 -13.32 12.66
C GLU A 34 -6.24 -13.12 12.53
N LEU A 35 -5.78 -11.88 12.24
CA LEU A 35 -4.36 -11.60 12.19
C LEU A 35 -3.77 -11.42 13.60
N THR A 36 -2.62 -12.01 13.81
CA THR A 36 -1.81 -11.75 15.00
C THR A 36 -1.25 -10.32 15.01
N PRO A 37 -0.88 -9.77 16.17
CA PRO A 37 -0.19 -8.49 16.24
C PRO A 37 1.09 -8.43 15.40
N ALA A 38 1.83 -9.53 15.28
CA ALA A 38 3.04 -9.60 14.45
C ALA A 38 2.73 -9.51 12.96
N GLU A 39 1.72 -10.25 12.47
CA GLU A 39 1.29 -10.17 11.07
C GLU A 39 0.77 -8.78 10.72
N LEU A 40 0.01 -8.15 11.61
CA LEU A 40 -0.53 -6.82 11.37
C LEU A 40 0.57 -5.75 11.34
N ARG A 41 1.55 -5.81 12.27
CA ARG A 41 2.74 -4.94 12.26
C ARG A 41 3.56 -5.13 10.98
N ARG A 42 3.80 -6.37 10.57
CA ARG A 42 4.49 -6.69 9.30
C ARG A 42 3.77 -6.08 8.11
N TRP A 43 2.44 -6.19 8.06
CA TRP A 43 1.64 -5.56 7.00
C TRP A 43 1.76 -4.04 7.03
N ILE A 44 1.65 -3.39 8.19
CA ILE A 44 1.77 -1.93 8.33
C ILE A 44 3.11 -1.45 7.80
N LEU A 45 4.21 -2.12 8.18
CA LEU A 45 5.57 -1.80 7.76
C LEU A 45 5.74 -1.94 6.24
N ASN A 46 5.33 -3.06 5.69
CA ASN A 46 5.48 -3.34 4.27
C ASN A 46 4.56 -2.45 3.41
N ARG A 47 3.34 -2.21 3.88
CA ARG A 47 2.41 -1.31 3.19
C ARG A 47 2.87 0.14 3.24
N PHE A 48 3.63 0.57 4.25
CA PHE A 48 4.26 1.88 4.29
C PHE A 48 5.18 2.11 3.08
N HIS A 49 5.95 1.11 2.68
CA HIS A 49 6.79 1.20 1.48
C HIS A 49 5.97 1.52 0.23
N TYR A 50 4.79 0.92 0.06
CA TYR A 50 3.88 1.29 -1.01
C TYR A 50 3.34 2.72 -0.84
N GLN A 51 2.94 3.13 0.37
CA GLN A 51 2.36 4.45 0.62
C GLN A 51 3.32 5.59 0.26
N ARG A 52 4.58 5.48 0.65
CA ARG A 52 5.61 6.50 0.35
C ARG A 52 5.94 6.61 -1.15
N HIS A 53 5.57 5.63 -1.97
CA HIS A 53 5.78 5.65 -3.41
C HIS A 53 4.53 6.13 -4.20
N ILE A 54 3.40 6.34 -3.54
CA ILE A 54 2.20 6.89 -4.20
C ILE A 54 2.48 8.30 -4.75
N PRO A 55 3.00 9.28 -4.00
CA PRO A 55 3.31 10.60 -4.55
C PRO A 55 4.37 10.53 -5.65
N VAL A 56 5.32 9.60 -5.59
CA VAL A 56 6.32 9.41 -6.66
C VAL A 56 5.66 9.02 -7.98
N LYS A 57 4.76 8.00 -7.96
CA LYS A 57 4.04 7.62 -9.19
C LYS A 57 3.10 8.73 -9.66
N ASP A 58 2.49 9.51 -8.75
CA ASP A 58 1.61 10.63 -9.11
C ASP A 58 2.39 11.80 -9.74
N ALA A 59 3.63 12.05 -9.31
CA ALA A 59 4.53 13.00 -9.95
C ALA A 59 4.87 12.56 -11.40
N LEU A 60 5.14 11.27 -11.62
CA LEU A 60 5.38 10.70 -12.94
C LEU A 60 4.16 10.84 -13.87
N ILE A 61 2.96 10.62 -13.33
CA ILE A 61 1.71 10.85 -14.07
C ILE A 61 1.54 12.34 -14.37
N THR A 62 1.73 13.22 -13.37
CA THR A 62 1.60 14.68 -13.51
C THR A 62 2.49 15.22 -14.62
N ALA A 63 3.72 14.71 -14.74
CA ALA A 63 4.67 15.12 -15.78
C ALA A 63 4.18 14.83 -17.21
N LYS A 64 3.24 13.90 -17.38
CA LYS A 64 2.68 13.50 -18.69
C LYS A 64 1.38 14.21 -19.04
N LEU A 65 0.81 14.99 -18.12
CA LEU A 65 -0.47 15.66 -18.35
C LEU A 65 -0.27 16.97 -19.13
N ASP A 66 -0.99 17.13 -20.26
CA ASP A 66 -0.79 18.19 -21.22
C ASP A 66 -1.14 19.59 -20.70
N THR A 67 -2.18 19.70 -19.85
CA THR A 67 -2.70 20.99 -19.44
C THR A 67 -2.42 21.31 -17.98
N SER A 68 -2.23 22.60 -17.69
CA SER A 68 -2.09 23.08 -16.30
C SER A 68 -3.31 22.74 -15.43
N ARG A 69 -4.52 22.64 -16.02
CA ARG A 69 -5.74 22.23 -15.34
C ARG A 69 -5.62 20.78 -14.84
N LEU A 70 -5.20 19.86 -15.72
CA LEU A 70 -5.04 18.45 -15.37
C LEU A 70 -3.90 18.26 -14.35
N ARG A 71 -2.78 18.97 -14.53
CA ARG A 71 -1.68 18.91 -13.56
C ARG A 71 -2.09 19.40 -12.18
N ARG A 72 -2.82 20.52 -12.07
CA ARG A 72 -3.34 21.00 -10.78
C ARG A 72 -4.33 20.01 -10.12
N MET A 73 -5.16 19.36 -10.92
CA MET A 73 -6.06 18.32 -10.45
C MET A 73 -5.28 17.14 -9.87
N TRP A 74 -4.25 16.67 -10.57
CA TRP A 74 -3.47 15.49 -10.14
C TRP A 74 -2.52 15.81 -8.98
N LEU A 75 -1.98 17.02 -8.88
CA LEU A 75 -1.13 17.48 -7.77
C LEU A 75 -1.80 17.37 -6.42
N ARG A 76 -3.13 17.46 -6.32
CA ARG A 76 -3.84 17.26 -5.06
C ARG A 76 -3.59 15.88 -4.46
N ARG A 77 -3.39 14.86 -5.30
CA ARG A 77 -3.08 13.49 -4.86
C ARG A 77 -1.72 13.41 -4.16
N ILE A 78 -0.75 14.16 -4.68
CA ILE A 78 0.58 14.29 -4.06
C ILE A 78 0.43 15.00 -2.71
N GLN A 79 -0.27 16.15 -2.69
CA GLN A 79 -0.50 16.90 -1.45
C GLN A 79 -1.27 16.08 -0.39
N ASP A 80 -2.23 15.26 -0.81
CA ASP A 80 -2.96 14.37 0.10
C ASP A 80 -2.05 13.35 0.81
N HIS A 81 -0.97 12.94 0.16
CA HIS A 81 0.01 11.98 0.70
C HIS A 81 1.17 12.66 1.41
N ASP A 82 1.80 13.65 0.78
CA ASP A 82 2.97 14.35 1.34
C ASP A 82 2.59 15.38 2.40
N GLY A 83 1.36 15.91 2.33
CA GLY A 83 0.93 17.05 3.15
C GLY A 83 1.23 18.39 2.47
N ALA A 84 0.65 19.46 3.01
CA ALA A 84 0.99 20.83 2.63
C ALA A 84 2.13 21.38 3.50
N THR A 85 2.26 20.84 4.71
CA THR A 85 3.30 21.18 5.69
C THR A 85 3.86 19.90 6.33
N GLU A 86 5.01 20.03 6.99
CA GLU A 86 5.60 18.94 7.76
C GLU A 86 4.64 18.42 8.86
N GLY A 87 4.60 17.12 9.04
CA GLY A 87 3.68 16.47 10.00
C GLY A 87 2.25 16.26 9.49
N GLU A 88 1.98 16.58 8.23
CA GLU A 88 0.66 16.37 7.59
C GLU A 88 0.72 15.29 6.52
N GLY A 89 -0.43 15.04 5.89
CA GLY A 89 -0.59 14.12 4.77
C GLY A 89 -0.79 12.66 5.15
N GLY A 90 -0.98 11.84 4.12
CA GLY A 90 -1.25 10.41 4.24
C GLY A 90 -0.05 9.63 4.74
N ILE A 91 1.17 10.02 4.35
CA ILE A 91 2.42 9.39 4.79
C ILE A 91 2.57 9.55 6.29
N GLU A 92 2.40 10.76 6.80
CA GLU A 92 2.48 11.03 8.23
C GLU A 92 1.40 10.27 9.02
N ARG A 93 0.16 10.24 8.50
CA ARG A 93 -0.92 9.46 9.14
C ARG A 93 -0.64 7.96 9.14
N TRP A 94 0.06 7.46 8.13
CA TRP A 94 0.48 6.05 8.13
C TRP A 94 1.58 5.77 9.15
N LEU A 95 2.53 6.68 9.33
CA LEU A 95 3.54 6.59 10.40
C LEU A 95 2.86 6.54 11.77
N ARG A 96 1.89 7.41 12.03
CA ARG A 96 1.09 7.38 13.27
C ARG A 96 0.31 6.07 13.47
N LEU A 97 -0.18 5.44 12.39
CA LEU A 97 -0.77 4.11 12.47
C LEU A 97 0.27 3.08 12.92
N GLY A 98 1.49 3.16 12.39
CA GLY A 98 2.58 2.28 12.80
C GLY A 98 2.96 2.47 14.26
N GLU A 99 3.11 3.71 14.72
CA GLU A 99 3.39 4.06 16.11
C GLU A 99 2.27 3.54 17.05
N ALA A 100 1.00 3.75 16.66
CA ALA A 100 -0.16 3.21 17.40
C ALA A 100 -0.18 1.67 17.44
N ALA A 101 0.43 1.01 16.47
CA ALA A 101 0.60 -0.44 16.45
C ALA A 101 1.88 -0.91 17.19
N GLY A 102 2.63 0.01 17.81
CA GLY A 102 3.86 -0.29 18.56
C GLY A 102 5.08 -0.53 17.66
N LEU A 103 5.08 0.03 16.46
CA LEU A 103 6.27 0.09 15.60
C LEU A 103 7.04 1.39 15.86
N ASP A 104 8.35 1.29 15.88
CA ASP A 104 9.22 2.46 15.93
C ASP A 104 9.19 3.22 14.58
N ARG A 105 9.19 4.55 14.65
CA ARG A 105 9.12 5.43 13.48
C ARG A 105 10.33 5.28 12.57
N ASP A 106 11.54 5.22 13.14
CA ASP A 106 12.77 5.08 12.37
C ASP A 106 12.86 3.72 11.71
N ARG A 107 12.32 2.68 12.35
CA ARG A 107 12.16 1.34 11.76
C ARG A 107 11.29 1.38 10.51
N LEU A 108 10.15 2.09 10.54
CA LEU A 108 9.29 2.30 9.36
C LEU A 108 10.03 3.06 8.27
N LEU A 109 10.67 4.18 8.62
CA LEU A 109 11.36 5.07 7.68
C LEU A 109 12.55 4.39 7.00
N SER A 110 13.31 3.56 7.72
CA SER A 110 14.47 2.84 7.20
C SER A 110 14.12 1.94 6.01
N GLY A 111 12.94 1.33 6.03
CA GLY A 111 12.51 0.35 5.04
C GLY A 111 13.38 -0.91 4.99
N ALA A 112 14.27 -1.14 5.97
CA ALA A 112 15.20 -2.28 5.97
C ALA A 112 14.47 -3.63 5.94
N GLU A 113 13.32 -3.72 6.62
CA GLU A 113 12.51 -4.93 6.77
C GLU A 113 11.43 -5.09 5.68
N VAL A 114 11.42 -4.24 4.67
CA VAL A 114 10.51 -4.41 3.54
C VAL A 114 10.91 -5.66 2.77
N VAL A 115 9.99 -6.61 2.65
CA VAL A 115 10.26 -7.88 1.97
C VAL A 115 10.49 -7.68 0.46
N PRO A 116 11.35 -8.49 -0.18
CA PRO A 116 11.73 -8.30 -1.59
C PRO A 116 10.53 -8.27 -2.54
N GLY A 117 9.52 -9.13 -2.34
CA GLY A 117 8.34 -9.17 -3.19
C GLY A 117 7.52 -7.87 -3.14
N VAL A 118 7.47 -7.20 -1.98
CA VAL A 118 6.82 -5.87 -1.85
C VAL A 118 7.61 -4.82 -2.63
N ARG A 119 8.96 -4.82 -2.54
CA ARG A 119 9.79 -3.90 -3.33
C ARG A 119 9.54 -4.08 -4.83
N LEU A 120 9.60 -5.33 -5.31
CA LEU A 120 9.36 -5.65 -6.73
C LEU A 120 7.96 -5.21 -7.19
N ALA A 121 6.92 -5.46 -6.40
CA ALA A 121 5.55 -5.06 -6.74
C ALA A 121 5.41 -3.52 -6.81
N VAL A 122 6.02 -2.79 -5.86
CA VAL A 122 5.98 -1.32 -5.83
C VAL A 122 6.79 -0.73 -6.97
N ASP A 123 8.01 -1.22 -7.20
CA ASP A 123 8.88 -0.77 -8.30
C ASP A 123 8.23 -1.06 -9.66
N GLY A 124 7.58 -2.23 -9.80
CA GLY A 124 6.81 -2.58 -10.99
C GLY A 124 5.71 -1.57 -11.28
N TYR A 125 4.97 -1.16 -10.24
CA TYR A 125 3.91 -0.15 -10.40
C TYR A 125 4.46 1.26 -10.72
N VAL A 126 5.51 1.69 -10.02
CA VAL A 126 6.14 2.99 -10.29
C VAL A 126 6.71 3.04 -11.72
N ASN A 127 7.38 1.96 -12.16
CA ASN A 127 7.89 1.85 -13.51
C ASN A 127 6.79 1.75 -14.56
N PHE A 128 5.68 1.09 -14.27
CA PHE A 128 4.51 1.11 -15.14
C PHE A 128 4.03 2.55 -15.36
N CYS A 129 3.85 3.33 -14.29
CA CYS A 129 3.46 4.74 -14.40
C CYS A 129 4.52 5.60 -15.09
N ARG A 130 5.80 5.23 -15.03
CA ARG A 130 6.90 5.92 -15.73
C ARG A 130 6.89 5.67 -17.23
N LEU A 131 6.69 4.41 -17.64
CA LEU A 131 6.93 3.96 -19.01
C LEU A 131 5.67 3.99 -19.88
N ARG A 132 4.48 3.82 -19.28
CA ARG A 132 3.22 3.79 -20.01
C ARG A 132 2.71 5.21 -20.32
N ASP A 133 1.83 5.31 -21.30
CA ASP A 133 1.20 6.59 -21.66
C ASP A 133 0.25 7.12 -20.55
N PRO A 134 -0.26 8.35 -20.69
CA PRO A 134 -1.15 8.93 -19.68
C PRO A 134 -2.42 8.12 -19.44
N LEU A 135 -3.02 7.55 -20.49
CA LEU A 135 -4.25 6.74 -20.39
C LEU A 135 -4.04 5.53 -19.50
N GLU A 136 -3.01 4.72 -19.77
CA GLU A 136 -2.69 3.53 -19.00
C GLU A 136 -2.27 3.86 -17.57
N ALA A 137 -1.44 4.89 -17.39
CA ALA A 137 -0.96 5.30 -16.07
C ALA A 137 -2.11 5.82 -15.17
N VAL A 138 -3.07 6.56 -15.74
CA VAL A 138 -4.28 7.02 -15.03
C VAL A 138 -5.23 5.85 -14.78
N ALA A 139 -5.44 4.96 -15.76
CA ALA A 139 -6.31 3.79 -15.62
C ALA A 139 -5.82 2.84 -14.51
N ALA A 140 -4.50 2.66 -14.35
CA ALA A 140 -3.93 1.90 -13.25
C ALA A 140 -4.23 2.51 -11.87
N SER A 141 -4.64 3.78 -11.77
CA SER A 141 -5.07 4.39 -10.51
C SER A 141 -6.53 4.09 -10.16
N LEU A 142 -7.33 3.48 -11.05
CA LEU A 142 -8.77 3.22 -10.85
C LEU A 142 -9.08 2.15 -9.79
N THR A 143 -8.09 1.48 -9.21
CA THR A 143 -8.29 0.70 -7.98
C THR A 143 -8.86 1.54 -6.83
N GLU A 144 -8.79 2.87 -6.93
CA GLU A 144 -9.42 3.81 -6.01
C GLU A 144 -10.96 3.77 -6.06
N LEU A 145 -11.57 3.21 -7.11
CA LEU A 145 -13.01 2.94 -7.17
C LEU A 145 -13.49 2.05 -6.02
N SER A 146 -12.66 1.09 -5.59
CA SER A 146 -12.95 0.16 -4.50
C SER A 146 -12.39 0.62 -3.15
N ALA A 147 -11.49 1.61 -3.14
CA ALA A 147 -10.79 2.04 -1.93
C ALA A 147 -11.71 2.53 -0.80
N PRO A 148 -12.77 3.31 -1.03
CA PRO A 148 -13.66 3.76 0.04
C PRO A 148 -14.31 2.59 0.81
N GLY A 149 -14.73 1.55 0.11
CA GLY A 149 -15.34 0.36 0.72
C GLY A 149 -14.38 -0.36 1.66
N ILE A 150 -13.18 -0.70 1.16
CA ILE A 150 -12.19 -1.42 1.98
C ILE A 150 -11.69 -0.56 3.15
N MET A 151 -11.64 0.77 3.02
CA MET A 151 -11.25 1.65 4.15
C MET A 151 -12.29 1.61 5.27
N LEU A 152 -13.59 1.64 4.95
CA LEU A 152 -14.64 1.51 5.95
C LEU A 152 -14.61 0.14 6.64
N THR A 153 -14.48 -0.94 5.87
CA THR A 153 -14.35 -2.30 6.44
C THR A 153 -13.14 -2.41 7.37
N ARG A 154 -12.00 -1.78 7.01
CA ARG A 154 -10.81 -1.77 7.88
C ARG A 154 -11.04 -0.99 9.16
N ILE A 155 -11.64 0.19 9.10
CA ILE A 155 -11.94 0.98 10.31
C ILE A 155 -12.75 0.13 11.28
N ASP A 156 -13.83 -0.48 10.79
CA ASP A 156 -14.69 -1.36 11.57
C ASP A 156 -13.92 -2.53 12.19
N ALA A 157 -13.11 -3.22 11.38
CA ALA A 157 -12.33 -4.36 11.83
C ALA A 157 -11.29 -3.97 12.89
N PHE A 158 -10.59 -2.84 12.69
CA PHE A 158 -9.58 -2.37 13.62
C PHE A 158 -10.21 -1.94 14.96
N GLU A 159 -11.33 -1.22 14.93
CA GLU A 159 -12.03 -0.81 16.15
C GLU A 159 -12.63 -1.98 16.93
N ARG A 160 -13.03 -3.04 16.23
CA ARG A 160 -13.69 -4.20 16.81
C ARG A 160 -12.71 -5.27 17.31
N TYR A 161 -11.68 -5.58 16.50
CA TYR A 161 -10.86 -6.77 16.72
C TYR A 161 -9.42 -6.46 17.14
N TYR A 162 -8.95 -5.22 16.91
CA TYR A 162 -7.59 -4.81 17.24
C TYR A 162 -7.55 -3.62 18.22
N PRO A 163 -8.24 -3.73 19.40
CA PRO A 163 -8.39 -2.62 20.34
C PRO A 163 -7.07 -2.15 20.96
N TRP A 164 -6.00 -2.91 20.79
CA TRP A 164 -4.65 -2.55 21.19
C TRP A 164 -4.00 -1.48 20.28
N ILE A 165 -4.61 -1.19 19.12
CA ILE A 165 -4.24 -0.08 18.25
C ILE A 165 -5.15 1.11 18.58
N GLU A 166 -4.56 2.20 19.05
CA GLU A 166 -5.32 3.39 19.38
C GLU A 166 -6.12 3.92 18.18
N ARG A 167 -7.38 4.31 18.42
CA ARG A 167 -8.28 4.84 17.39
C ARG A 167 -7.71 6.05 16.65
N ALA A 168 -6.91 6.88 17.34
CA ALA A 168 -6.23 8.03 16.73
C ALA A 168 -5.32 7.61 15.56
N GLY A 169 -4.68 6.44 15.63
CA GLY A 169 -3.85 5.87 14.56
C GLY A 169 -4.61 5.57 13.25
N LEU A 170 -5.95 5.44 13.30
CA LEU A 170 -6.76 5.13 12.13
C LEU A 170 -7.05 6.34 11.21
N GLY A 171 -6.42 7.48 11.45
CA GLY A 171 -6.62 8.72 10.70
C GLY A 171 -6.36 8.57 9.20
N TYR A 172 -5.41 7.73 8.80
CA TYR A 172 -5.17 7.44 7.38
C TYR A 172 -6.42 6.88 6.70
N PHE A 173 -7.02 5.84 7.25
CA PHE A 173 -8.19 5.18 6.65
C PHE A 173 -9.39 6.12 6.55
N ARG A 174 -9.67 6.91 7.62
CA ARG A 174 -10.79 7.85 7.65
C ARG A 174 -10.67 8.90 6.55
N ASN A 175 -9.47 9.48 6.35
CA ASN A 175 -9.25 10.49 5.31
C ASN A 175 -9.33 9.90 3.90
N ARG A 176 -8.84 8.67 3.70
CA ARG A 176 -8.89 8.03 2.38
C ARG A 176 -10.29 7.71 1.88
N VAL A 177 -11.29 7.63 2.74
CA VAL A 177 -12.70 7.45 2.30
C VAL A 177 -13.15 8.60 1.39
N GLY A 178 -12.96 9.84 1.82
CA GLY A 178 -13.35 11.03 1.03
C GLY A 178 -12.43 11.27 -0.16
N GLN A 179 -11.12 11.19 0.04
CA GLN A 179 -10.10 11.37 -0.99
C GLN A 179 -10.27 10.35 -2.12
N GLY A 180 -10.42 9.06 -1.79
CA GLY A 180 -10.60 8.00 -2.78
C GLY A 180 -11.83 8.18 -3.68
N ARG A 181 -12.94 8.67 -3.12
CA ARG A 181 -14.15 8.99 -3.92
C ARG A 181 -13.88 10.09 -4.95
N ARG A 182 -13.25 11.19 -4.54
CA ARG A 182 -12.88 12.28 -5.45
C ARG A 182 -11.92 11.78 -6.53
N ASP A 183 -10.83 11.16 -6.11
CA ASP A 183 -9.74 10.72 -6.96
C ASP A 183 -10.21 9.70 -8.01
N SER A 184 -11.06 8.75 -7.60
CA SER A 184 -11.61 7.75 -8.53
C SER A 184 -12.56 8.36 -9.56
N THR A 185 -13.39 9.32 -9.16
CA THR A 185 -14.31 10.02 -10.08
C THR A 185 -13.51 10.79 -11.13
N GLU A 186 -12.51 11.59 -10.70
CA GLU A 186 -11.66 12.36 -11.62
C GLU A 186 -10.87 11.47 -12.58
N ALA A 187 -10.28 10.37 -12.07
CA ALA A 187 -9.52 9.43 -12.91
C ALA A 187 -10.42 8.69 -13.91
N LEU A 188 -11.59 8.25 -13.48
CA LEU A 188 -12.55 7.56 -14.34
C LEU A 188 -13.00 8.48 -15.49
N ASP A 189 -13.34 9.73 -15.19
CA ASP A 189 -13.71 10.70 -16.21
C ASP A 189 -12.61 10.94 -17.24
N LEU A 190 -11.33 10.99 -16.81
CA LEU A 190 -10.22 11.09 -17.75
C LEU A 190 -10.10 9.87 -18.65
N VAL A 191 -10.13 8.67 -18.09
CA VAL A 191 -10.03 7.41 -18.84
C VAL A 191 -11.17 7.32 -19.87
N LEU A 192 -12.41 7.55 -19.44
CA LEU A 192 -13.59 7.50 -20.32
C LEU A 192 -13.58 8.58 -21.43
N ASN A 193 -12.86 9.69 -21.23
CA ASN A 193 -12.70 10.74 -22.24
C ASN A 193 -11.52 10.48 -23.18
N TRP A 194 -10.46 9.80 -22.72
CA TRP A 194 -9.25 9.56 -23.50
C TRP A 194 -9.27 8.28 -24.32
N ALA A 195 -9.95 7.24 -23.84
CA ALA A 195 -10.14 6.00 -24.60
C ALA A 195 -11.06 6.26 -25.81
N ARG A 196 -10.47 6.36 -27.01
CA ARG A 196 -11.17 6.72 -28.26
C ARG A 196 -11.39 5.53 -29.19
N THR A 197 -10.59 4.49 -29.03
CA THR A 197 -10.62 3.29 -29.85
C THR A 197 -10.82 2.04 -28.99
N PRO A 198 -11.27 0.91 -29.56
CA PRO A 198 -11.33 -0.35 -28.83
C PRO A 198 -9.97 -0.75 -28.22
N GLU A 199 -8.86 -0.45 -28.90
CA GLU A 199 -7.50 -0.71 -28.40
C GLU A 199 -7.17 0.14 -27.19
N ASP A 200 -7.63 1.40 -27.15
CA ASP A 200 -7.50 2.25 -25.95
C ASP A 200 -8.28 1.71 -24.78
N GLU A 201 -9.53 1.25 -25.03
CA GLU A 201 -10.37 0.61 -24.02
C GLU A 201 -9.69 -0.63 -23.43
N ASP A 202 -9.13 -1.49 -24.29
CA ASP A 202 -8.43 -2.72 -23.87
C ASP A 202 -7.18 -2.41 -23.07
N ARG A 203 -6.39 -1.41 -23.46
CA ARG A 203 -5.21 -0.95 -22.71
C ARG A 203 -5.58 -0.40 -21.33
N ALA A 204 -6.64 0.39 -21.24
CA ALA A 204 -7.12 0.92 -19.97
C ALA A 204 -7.59 -0.20 -19.02
N VAL A 205 -8.33 -1.18 -19.54
CA VAL A 205 -8.78 -2.37 -18.77
C VAL A 205 -7.58 -3.20 -18.29
N ALA A 206 -6.61 -3.45 -19.18
CA ALA A 206 -5.39 -4.19 -18.85
C ALA A 206 -4.53 -3.45 -17.80
N ALA A 207 -4.46 -2.12 -17.86
CA ALA A 207 -3.73 -1.31 -16.89
C ALA A 207 -4.34 -1.39 -15.48
N LEU A 208 -5.68 -1.37 -15.38
CA LEU A 208 -6.37 -1.58 -14.11
C LEU A 208 -6.15 -3.00 -13.57
N ALA A 209 -6.25 -4.02 -14.44
CA ALA A 209 -6.00 -5.41 -14.08
C ALA A 209 -4.58 -5.59 -13.55
N PHE A 210 -3.57 -5.07 -14.25
CA PHE A 210 -2.17 -5.05 -13.80
C PHE A 210 -2.04 -4.46 -12.39
N LYS A 211 -2.72 -3.34 -12.13
CA LYS A 211 -2.65 -2.74 -10.79
C LYS A 211 -3.31 -3.59 -9.70
N CYS A 212 -4.38 -4.29 -10.03
CA CYS A 212 -4.97 -5.27 -9.11
C CYS A 212 -3.96 -6.38 -8.78
N ASP A 213 -3.24 -6.89 -9.80
CA ASP A 213 -2.19 -7.91 -9.62
C ASP A 213 -1.04 -7.41 -8.75
N VAL A 214 -0.60 -6.16 -8.93
CA VAL A 214 0.41 -5.52 -8.05
C VAL A 214 -0.04 -5.52 -6.59
N LEU A 215 -1.29 -5.16 -6.32
CA LEU A 215 -1.83 -5.13 -4.96
C LEU A 215 -1.98 -6.52 -4.35
N TRP A 216 -2.33 -7.50 -5.18
CA TRP A 216 -2.43 -8.90 -4.79
C TRP A 216 -1.05 -9.48 -4.45
N SER A 217 -0.08 -9.34 -5.36
CA SER A 217 1.30 -9.81 -5.17
C SER A 217 1.99 -9.17 -3.97
N LEU A 218 1.67 -7.91 -3.66
CA LEU A 218 2.16 -7.25 -2.45
C LEU A 218 1.66 -7.98 -1.19
N LEU A 219 0.39 -8.39 -1.16
CA LEU A 219 -0.17 -9.12 -0.03
C LEU A 219 0.34 -10.56 0.04
N ASP A 220 0.49 -11.25 -1.09
CA ASP A 220 1.14 -12.57 -1.14
C ASP A 220 2.54 -12.49 -0.51
N ALA A 221 3.33 -11.49 -0.89
CA ALA A 221 4.67 -11.31 -0.36
C ALA A 221 4.69 -11.05 1.16
N VAL A 222 3.69 -10.34 1.69
CA VAL A 222 3.55 -10.08 3.13
C VAL A 222 3.08 -11.33 3.88
N ASP A 223 2.13 -12.06 3.29
CA ASP A 223 1.51 -13.23 3.91
C ASP A 223 2.49 -14.42 4.02
N HIS A 224 3.27 -14.62 2.96
CA HIS A 224 4.27 -15.71 2.90
C HIS A 224 5.66 -15.32 3.43
N ALA A 225 5.86 -14.10 3.93
CA ALA A 225 7.12 -13.75 4.56
C ALA A 225 7.31 -14.59 5.83
N ASP A 226 8.35 -15.40 5.84
CA ASP A 226 8.73 -16.16 7.02
C ASP A 226 8.84 -15.23 8.22
N THR A 227 8.16 -15.58 9.30
CA THR A 227 8.33 -14.95 10.58
C THR A 227 9.70 -15.35 11.13
N LYS A 228 10.75 -14.64 10.74
CA LYS A 228 12.07 -14.76 11.37
C LYS A 228 12.10 -14.22 12.80
N ASP A 229 10.97 -13.82 13.33
CA ASP A 229 10.77 -13.53 14.74
C ASP A 229 10.20 -14.77 15.46
N GLY A 230 10.93 -15.87 15.40
CA GLY A 230 10.88 -16.85 16.48
C GLY A 230 11.33 -16.16 17.79
N PRO A 231 10.85 -16.62 18.99
CA PRO A 231 11.30 -16.05 20.26
C PRO A 231 12.82 -16.01 20.25
N GLY A 232 13.38 -14.82 20.54
CA GLY A 232 14.81 -14.61 20.54
C GLY A 232 15.50 -15.77 21.25
N THR A 233 16.40 -16.43 20.56
CA THR A 233 17.37 -17.32 21.21
C THR A 233 18.16 -16.43 22.13
N ASP A 234 17.75 -16.38 23.39
CA ASP A 234 18.62 -15.96 24.48
C ASP A 234 19.87 -16.82 24.36
N ILE A 235 20.93 -16.21 23.82
CA ILE A 235 22.27 -16.78 23.92
C ILE A 235 22.60 -16.70 25.40
N ASN A 236 22.27 -17.81 26.07
CA ASN A 236 22.62 -18.04 27.45
C ASN A 236 24.15 -18.02 27.51
N ASN A 237 24.71 -16.91 27.96
CA ASN A 237 26.09 -16.84 28.40
C ASN A 237 26.20 -17.73 29.63
N GLY A 238 26.52 -19.01 29.42
CA GLY A 238 26.89 -19.94 30.45
C GLY A 238 28.09 -19.40 31.22
N PRO A 239 28.18 -19.60 32.52
CA PRO A 239 29.24 -19.10 33.39
C PRO A 239 30.58 -19.62 32.91
N GLY A 240 31.55 -18.72 32.75
CA GLY A 240 32.91 -19.03 32.41
C GLY A 240 33.51 -20.03 33.44
N THR A 241 34.03 -21.11 32.91
CA THR A 241 34.86 -22.05 33.67
C THR A 241 36.17 -21.39 33.98
N ASP A 242 36.38 -21.02 35.24
CA ASP A 242 37.69 -20.64 35.81
C ASP A 242 38.65 -21.81 35.59
N ILE A 243 39.62 -21.63 34.73
CA ILE A 243 40.80 -22.49 34.66
C ILE A 243 41.78 -21.95 35.72
N LYS A 244 41.87 -22.66 36.81
CA LYS A 244 42.91 -22.45 37.80
C LYS A 244 44.24 -22.96 37.25
N ASP A 245 45.16 -22.05 37.05
CA ASP A 245 46.56 -22.39 36.87
C ASP A 245 47.12 -22.98 38.15
N GLY A 246 47.58 -24.23 38.07
CA GLY A 246 48.31 -24.90 39.09
C GLY A 246 49.83 -24.53 39.00
N PRO A 247 50.53 -24.52 40.11
CA PRO A 247 51.94 -24.09 40.14
C PRO A 247 52.86 -25.15 39.56
N GLY A 248 53.70 -24.77 38.60
CA GLY A 248 54.79 -25.59 38.10
C GLY A 248 56.04 -25.44 39.02
N GLU A 249 56.41 -26.56 39.62
CA GLU A 249 57.76 -26.69 40.24
C GLU A 249 58.83 -27.02 39.21
N GLY A 250 59.91 -26.38 39.26
CA GLY A 250 61.27 -26.82 39.56
C GLY A 250 62.08 -27.49 38.44
N ALA A 251 63.08 -26.87 37.96
CA ALA A 251 64.49 -27.24 37.92
C ALA A 251 65.25 -26.34 36.92
#